data_a6b375bef9025c055a586746310bff5a
#
_entry.id   a6b375bef9025c055a586746310bff5a
#
_cell.length_a   1.000
_cell.length_b   1.000
_cell.length_c   1.000
_cell.angle_alpha   90.00
_cell.angle_beta   90.00
_cell.angle_gamma   90.00
#
_symmetry.space_group_name_H-M   'P 1'
#
loop_
_entity.id
_entity.type
_entity.pdbx_description
1 polymer ?
#
loop_
_entity_poly.entity_id
_entity_poly.type
_entity_poly.pdbx_seq_one_letter_code
_entity_poly.pdbx_strand_id
1 'polypeptide(L)'
;MVNNHNSILYIGVLFLAAAPTAIASGTISNALSARSAGRGGTNLAFADNGVLLMDNTAGLESLVGHGSGQDTYLDFGGVGLFTDMSYQDEDNPKTNAYDNPSGLGHLMIGRRISEDIVFGFGAFAPAGFASDYDLQGPPTTLPGEHHYYSFGALVRLLPGLSLHLTDRLTVGGTFGIAVSHIEIEGPYYLNSLPLRGTPTILDLQSTGPALSWSCGMQYALTDRTTIGARYQSENEFTSTGKANVAIAGLGDSDYDVNVGLTWARSAGIGIKHDVDSRNRLAIDFIWEDWSNAYDRANLSFTNPSNPLFEMVAGPAIAEVFPLRWKDALIVSSGYEHDFGDDKTFRLGYRYQDNPVPSSTASTYLQTTLEHHFSIGYGFQHSGWQIDTAYQYAFAPDVDTQTSLYPGGDYSNATLKTQTHMVFLSAMRRF
;
A
#
# COMPACT_ATOMS: atom_id res chain seq x y z
N MET A 1 10.35 -28.35 27.04
CA MET A 1 9.35 -27.29 26.90
C MET A 1 9.85 -26.37 25.82
N VAL A 2 9.35 -26.52 24.61
CA VAL A 2 9.79 -25.78 23.43
C VAL A 2 8.94 -24.49 23.36
N ASN A 3 9.62 -23.36 23.34
CA ASN A 3 9.03 -22.01 23.36
C ASN A 3 8.11 -21.79 22.16
N ASN A 4 6.81 -21.63 22.41
CA ASN A 4 5.76 -21.34 21.40
C ASN A 4 5.67 -19.85 20.98
N HIS A 5 6.71 -19.05 21.17
CA HIS A 5 6.68 -17.63 20.81
C HIS A 5 7.00 -17.30 19.34
N ASN A 6 7.45 -18.30 18.57
CA ASN A 6 7.83 -18.07 17.16
C ASN A 6 6.70 -18.29 16.14
N SER A 7 5.54 -18.83 16.55
CA SER A 7 4.51 -19.25 15.59
C SER A 7 3.73 -18.09 14.94
N ILE A 8 3.57 -16.98 15.64
CA ILE A 8 2.86 -15.79 15.10
C ILE A 8 3.77 -15.02 14.14
N LEU A 9 5.08 -14.97 14.43
CA LEU A 9 6.07 -14.38 13.52
C LEU A 9 6.18 -15.18 12.21
N TYR A 10 6.05 -16.53 12.29
CA TYR A 10 6.11 -17.39 11.09
C TYR A 10 4.91 -17.25 10.15
N ILE A 11 3.72 -16.89 10.64
CA ILE A 11 2.54 -16.68 9.79
C ILE A 11 2.70 -15.36 9.02
N GLY A 12 3.18 -14.29 9.63
CA GLY A 12 3.52 -13.03 8.95
C GLY A 12 4.66 -13.20 7.94
N VAL A 13 5.70 -13.95 8.29
CA VAL A 13 6.85 -14.28 7.44
C VAL A 13 6.47 -15.23 6.31
N LEU A 14 5.52 -16.14 6.49
CA LEU A 14 5.00 -17.00 5.41
C LEU A 14 4.19 -16.23 4.37
N PHE A 15 3.48 -15.17 4.74
CA PHE A 15 2.84 -14.25 3.77
C PHE A 15 3.87 -13.40 3.04
N LEU A 16 4.95 -12.97 3.71
CA LEU A 16 6.08 -12.26 3.08
C LEU A 16 6.94 -13.19 2.21
N ALA A 17 7.13 -14.45 2.62
CA ALA A 17 7.94 -15.43 1.87
C ALA A 17 7.23 -16.05 0.65
N ALA A 18 5.89 -15.90 0.54
CA ALA A 18 5.11 -16.34 -0.61
C ALA A 18 4.85 -15.22 -1.63
N ALA A 19 5.31 -13.99 -1.36
CA ALA A 19 5.24 -12.90 -2.33
C ALA A 19 6.43 -13.01 -3.28
N PRO A 20 6.24 -13.39 -4.55
CA PRO A 20 7.30 -13.24 -5.54
C PRO A 20 7.62 -11.75 -5.69
N THR A 21 8.89 -11.48 -5.84
CA THR A 21 9.52 -10.17 -5.96
C THR A 21 8.84 -9.24 -6.96
N ALA A 22 8.80 -7.97 -6.58
CA ALA A 22 8.52 -6.75 -7.34
C ALA A 22 7.06 -6.27 -7.40
N ILE A 23 6.86 -5.07 -6.88
CA ILE A 23 5.58 -4.36 -6.91
C ILE A 23 5.85 -2.91 -7.28
N ALA A 24 5.35 -2.47 -8.42
CA ALA A 24 5.19 -1.06 -8.66
C ALA A 24 3.69 -0.75 -8.69
N SER A 25 3.16 -0.20 -7.64
CA SER A 25 1.87 0.48 -7.66
C SER A 25 1.84 1.48 -6.53
N GLY A 26 1.12 2.57 -6.72
CA GLY A 26 0.98 3.63 -5.74
C GLY A 26 0.80 3.10 -4.32
N THR A 27 1.31 3.83 -3.37
CA THR A 27 1.64 3.46 -2.01
C THR A 27 0.59 2.65 -1.24
N ILE A 28 -0.71 2.91 -1.39
CA ILE A 28 -1.76 2.14 -0.74
C ILE A 28 -2.82 1.72 -1.76
N SER A 29 -3.11 0.42 -1.85
CA SER A 29 -4.24 -0.05 -2.62
C SER A 29 -5.55 0.19 -1.84
N ASN A 30 -6.41 1.04 -2.39
CA ASN A 30 -7.75 1.26 -1.84
C ASN A 30 -8.76 0.21 -2.32
N ALA A 31 -8.28 -0.91 -2.84
CA ALA A 31 -9.10 -2.06 -3.22
C ALA A 31 -8.24 -3.33 -3.17
N LEU A 32 -8.53 -4.24 -2.27
CA LEU A 32 -7.91 -5.57 -2.20
C LEU A 32 -8.90 -6.69 -2.60
N SER A 33 -10.21 -6.47 -2.39
CA SER A 33 -11.24 -7.40 -2.86
C SER A 33 -11.56 -7.13 -4.33
N ALA A 34 -11.70 -8.19 -5.13
CA ALA A 34 -12.16 -8.09 -6.52
C ALA A 34 -13.51 -7.37 -6.63
N ARG A 35 -14.35 -7.46 -5.61
CA ARG A 35 -15.67 -6.82 -5.55
C ARG A 35 -15.54 -5.30 -5.45
N SER A 36 -14.76 -4.78 -4.50
CA SER A 36 -14.53 -3.33 -4.38
C SER A 36 -13.70 -2.80 -5.55
N ALA A 37 -12.68 -3.55 -6.02
CA ALA A 37 -11.87 -3.18 -7.18
C ALA A 37 -12.71 -2.98 -8.44
N GLY A 38 -13.64 -3.91 -8.71
CA GLY A 38 -14.56 -3.78 -9.85
C GLY A 38 -15.43 -2.54 -9.81
N ARG A 39 -15.66 -1.95 -8.62
CA ARG A 39 -16.37 -0.68 -8.39
C ARG A 39 -15.45 0.52 -8.20
N GLY A 40 -14.21 0.48 -8.71
CA GLY A 40 -13.26 1.58 -8.56
C GLY A 40 -12.75 1.80 -7.14
N GLY A 41 -12.88 0.84 -6.25
CA GLY A 41 -12.49 0.93 -4.85
C GLY A 41 -13.54 1.50 -3.90
N THR A 42 -14.77 1.79 -4.36
CA THR A 42 -15.85 2.25 -3.48
C THR A 42 -16.23 1.16 -2.47
N ASN A 43 -16.04 1.43 -1.17
CA ASN A 43 -16.25 0.45 -0.11
C ASN A 43 -16.67 1.07 1.25
N LEU A 44 -16.71 2.40 1.39
CA LEU A 44 -17.01 3.05 2.67
C LEU A 44 -18.48 2.87 3.09
N ALA A 45 -19.40 2.92 2.12
CA ALA A 45 -20.83 2.74 2.35
C ALA A 45 -21.35 1.38 1.87
N PHE A 46 -20.55 0.57 1.17
CA PHE A 46 -20.86 -0.83 0.89
C PHE A 46 -20.51 -1.72 2.09
N ALA A 47 -21.19 -2.85 2.24
CA ALA A 47 -20.95 -3.80 3.32
C ALA A 47 -21.06 -5.23 2.77
N ASP A 48 -20.19 -5.61 1.83
CA ASP A 48 -20.34 -6.81 1.04
C ASP A 48 -19.07 -7.63 0.77
N ASN A 49 -17.96 -7.31 1.47
CA ASN A 49 -16.69 -8.04 1.35
C ASN A 49 -15.82 -7.91 2.61
N GLY A 50 -14.86 -8.82 2.80
CA GLY A 50 -14.05 -8.92 4.01
C GLY A 50 -12.99 -7.83 4.19
N VAL A 51 -12.69 -7.05 3.14
CA VAL A 51 -11.75 -5.92 3.23
C VAL A 51 -12.31 -4.76 4.05
N LEU A 52 -13.58 -4.83 4.46
CA LEU A 52 -14.21 -3.86 5.36
C LEU A 52 -13.50 -3.69 6.71
N LEU A 53 -12.80 -4.70 7.23
CA LEU A 53 -11.93 -4.53 8.40
C LEU A 53 -10.87 -3.44 8.18
N MET A 54 -10.44 -3.26 6.96
CA MET A 54 -9.49 -2.22 6.59
C MET A 54 -10.20 -0.93 6.12
N ASP A 55 -11.29 -1.07 5.35
CA ASP A 55 -11.94 0.07 4.70
C ASP A 55 -12.99 0.76 5.59
N ASN A 56 -13.94 0.03 6.16
CA ASN A 56 -14.94 0.55 7.10
C ASN A 56 -15.52 -0.59 7.94
N THR A 57 -14.96 -0.80 9.10
CA THR A 57 -15.30 -1.91 10.01
C THR A 57 -16.78 -1.93 10.41
N ALA A 58 -17.49 -0.79 10.38
CA ALA A 58 -18.93 -0.75 10.65
C ALA A 58 -19.73 -1.66 9.71
N GLY A 59 -19.25 -1.91 8.49
CA GLY A 59 -19.92 -2.77 7.52
C GLY A 59 -19.91 -4.27 7.84
N LEU A 60 -19.11 -4.73 8.81
CA LEU A 60 -19.02 -6.16 9.18
C LEU A 60 -20.35 -6.73 9.63
N GLU A 61 -21.18 -5.91 10.26
CA GLU A 61 -22.51 -6.31 10.76
C GLU A 61 -23.37 -6.91 9.63
N SER A 62 -23.34 -6.29 8.45
CA SER A 62 -24.10 -6.73 7.29
C SER A 62 -23.50 -7.95 6.56
N LEU A 63 -22.24 -8.29 6.81
CA LEU A 63 -21.61 -9.48 6.20
C LEU A 63 -22.09 -10.77 6.82
N VAL A 64 -22.44 -10.76 8.11
CA VAL A 64 -22.84 -11.93 8.86
C VAL A 64 -24.35 -11.88 9.06
N GLY A 65 -25.08 -12.85 8.52
CA GLY A 65 -26.55 -12.85 8.51
C GLY A 65 -27.18 -12.84 9.90
N HIS A 66 -28.35 -12.18 10.02
CA HIS A 66 -29.19 -12.26 11.21
C HIS A 66 -30.04 -13.52 11.18
N GLY A 67 -29.97 -14.34 12.22
CA GLY A 67 -30.93 -15.41 12.48
C GLY A 67 -30.96 -16.56 11.45
N SER A 68 -30.04 -16.60 10.51
CA SER A 68 -29.97 -17.62 9.44
C SER A 68 -29.20 -18.87 9.83
N GLY A 69 -28.62 -18.93 11.03
CA GLY A 69 -27.67 -19.99 11.42
C GLY A 69 -26.31 -19.91 10.70
N GLN A 70 -26.09 -18.86 9.90
CA GLN A 70 -24.83 -18.60 9.20
C GLN A 70 -24.09 -17.44 9.90
N ASP A 71 -23.52 -17.75 11.05
CA ASP A 71 -22.92 -16.74 11.95
C ASP A 71 -21.44 -16.49 11.66
N THR A 72 -20.86 -17.20 10.71
CA THR A 72 -19.44 -17.09 10.34
C THR A 72 -19.29 -16.71 8.88
N TYR A 73 -18.37 -15.83 8.61
CA TYR A 73 -18.02 -15.33 7.29
C TYR A 73 -16.51 -15.51 7.04
N LEU A 74 -16.17 -16.01 5.86
CA LEU A 74 -14.79 -16.14 5.39
C LEU A 74 -14.67 -15.46 4.05
N ASP A 75 -13.62 -14.64 3.89
CA ASP A 75 -13.26 -13.99 2.65
C ASP A 75 -11.74 -14.01 2.47
N PHE A 76 -11.30 -14.36 1.29
CA PHE A 76 -9.90 -14.29 0.90
C PHE A 76 -9.79 -13.91 -0.57
N GLY A 77 -8.70 -13.28 -0.91
CA GLY A 77 -8.45 -12.88 -2.28
C GLY A 77 -7.07 -12.29 -2.47
N GLY A 78 -6.78 -12.00 -3.72
CA GLY A 78 -5.52 -11.39 -4.12
C GLY A 78 -5.66 -10.61 -5.41
N VAL A 79 -4.63 -9.82 -5.67
CA VAL A 79 -4.43 -9.08 -6.90
C VAL A 79 -3.04 -9.35 -7.43
N GLY A 80 -2.94 -9.70 -8.71
CA GLY A 80 -1.70 -9.70 -9.47
C GLY A 80 -1.53 -8.34 -10.14
N LEU A 81 -0.34 -7.75 -9.97
CA LEU A 81 0.02 -6.46 -10.55
C LEU A 81 1.09 -6.68 -11.61
N PHE A 82 0.88 -6.08 -12.78
CA PHE A 82 1.77 -6.10 -13.92
C PHE A 82 2.05 -4.64 -14.29
N THR A 83 3.21 -4.14 -13.86
CA THR A 83 3.52 -2.72 -13.95
C THR A 83 4.62 -2.48 -14.96
N ASP A 84 4.34 -1.58 -15.91
CA ASP A 84 5.31 -1.04 -16.85
C ASP A 84 5.82 0.30 -16.30
N MET A 85 7.11 0.39 -16.06
CA MET A 85 7.79 1.62 -15.67
C MET A 85 8.91 1.93 -16.64
N SER A 86 9.15 3.20 -16.88
CA SER A 86 10.33 3.64 -17.60
C SER A 86 10.92 4.93 -17.02
N TYR A 87 12.22 5.04 -17.18
CA TYR A 87 13.05 6.17 -16.81
C TYR A 87 13.83 6.67 -18.03
N GLN A 88 14.00 7.98 -18.13
CA GLN A 88 14.83 8.62 -19.17
C GLN A 88 15.43 9.90 -18.61
N ASP A 89 16.72 10.13 -18.87
CA ASP A 89 17.44 11.39 -18.61
C ASP A 89 18.48 11.66 -19.71
N GLU A 90 19.43 12.57 -19.46
CA GLU A 90 20.50 12.92 -20.41
C GLU A 90 21.49 11.75 -20.63
N ASP A 91 21.72 10.95 -19.60
CA ASP A 91 22.71 9.85 -19.60
C ASP A 91 22.06 8.49 -19.96
N ASN A 92 20.74 8.40 -19.79
CA ASN A 92 19.95 7.21 -20.03
C ASN A 92 18.93 7.46 -21.15
N PRO A 93 18.99 6.74 -22.31
CA PRO A 93 17.83 6.68 -23.20
C PRO A 93 16.66 6.07 -22.45
N LYS A 94 15.44 6.15 -23.02
CA LYS A 94 14.29 5.53 -22.39
C LYS A 94 14.58 4.08 -22.00
N THR A 95 14.75 3.83 -20.70
CA THR A 95 15.07 2.53 -20.11
C THR A 95 13.84 2.03 -19.34
N ASN A 96 13.40 0.81 -19.62
CA ASN A 96 12.30 0.19 -18.88
C ASN A 96 12.85 -0.51 -17.64
N ALA A 97 12.06 -0.48 -16.55
CA ALA A 97 12.31 -1.36 -15.42
C ALA A 97 12.20 -2.84 -15.82
N TYR A 98 12.85 -3.72 -15.08
CA TYR A 98 12.63 -5.14 -15.25
C TYR A 98 11.19 -5.52 -14.92
N ASP A 99 10.60 -6.40 -15.76
CA ASP A 99 9.23 -6.89 -15.58
C ASP A 99 9.18 -7.86 -14.40
N ASN A 100 8.68 -7.40 -13.29
CA ASN A 100 8.53 -8.21 -12.08
C ASN A 100 7.06 -8.21 -11.63
N PRO A 101 6.24 -9.21 -12.04
CA PRO A 101 4.86 -9.34 -11.55
C PRO A 101 4.81 -9.48 -10.04
N SER A 102 3.86 -8.82 -9.42
CA SER A 102 3.74 -8.78 -7.98
C SER A 102 2.32 -9.05 -7.49
N GLY A 103 2.14 -9.22 -6.20
CA GLY A 103 0.85 -9.52 -5.64
C GLY A 103 0.60 -8.89 -4.28
N LEU A 104 -0.66 -8.52 -4.06
CA LEU A 104 -1.22 -8.14 -2.77
C LEU A 104 -2.34 -9.12 -2.42
N GLY A 105 -2.74 -9.18 -1.17
CA GLY A 105 -3.79 -10.11 -0.79
C GLY A 105 -4.46 -9.81 0.53
N HIS A 106 -5.54 -10.54 0.79
CA HIS A 106 -6.24 -10.48 2.06
C HIS A 106 -6.82 -11.83 2.47
N LEU A 107 -6.97 -12.00 3.75
CA LEU A 107 -7.71 -13.08 4.38
C LEU A 107 -8.48 -12.49 5.56
N MET A 108 -9.79 -12.75 5.65
CA MET A 108 -10.63 -12.27 6.73
C MET A 108 -11.60 -13.35 7.17
N ILE A 109 -11.76 -13.51 8.48
CA ILE A 109 -12.82 -14.28 9.11
C ILE A 109 -13.64 -13.35 10.01
N GLY A 110 -14.96 -13.44 9.94
CA GLY A 110 -15.89 -12.70 10.79
C GLY A 110 -16.88 -13.65 11.45
N ARG A 111 -17.31 -13.31 12.65
CA ARG A 111 -18.32 -14.07 13.39
C ARG A 111 -19.23 -13.16 14.19
N ARG A 112 -20.53 -13.42 14.14
CA ARG A 112 -21.53 -12.80 15.03
C ARG A 112 -21.36 -13.34 16.45
N ILE A 113 -21.19 -12.45 17.42
CA ILE A 113 -21.04 -12.81 18.83
C ILE A 113 -22.37 -12.64 19.55
N SER A 114 -23.14 -11.63 19.20
CA SER A 114 -24.49 -11.36 19.70
C SER A 114 -25.35 -10.74 18.58
N GLU A 115 -26.61 -10.43 18.89
CA GLU A 115 -27.51 -9.77 17.93
C GLU A 115 -26.91 -8.47 17.38
N ASP A 116 -26.20 -7.71 18.21
CA ASP A 116 -25.67 -6.39 17.88
C ASP A 116 -24.17 -6.36 17.64
N ILE A 117 -23.44 -7.48 17.82
CA ILE A 117 -21.97 -7.49 17.81
C ILE A 117 -21.42 -8.51 16.81
N VAL A 118 -20.60 -8.04 15.88
CA VAL A 118 -19.80 -8.88 14.99
C VAL A 118 -18.32 -8.63 15.27
N PHE A 119 -17.57 -9.70 15.50
CA PHE A 119 -16.11 -9.71 15.56
C PHE A 119 -15.54 -10.13 14.20
N GLY A 120 -14.46 -9.49 13.79
CA GLY A 120 -13.66 -9.88 12.63
C GLY A 120 -12.18 -9.92 12.96
N PHE A 121 -11.47 -10.78 12.25
CA PHE A 121 -10.01 -10.80 12.23
C PHE A 121 -9.53 -10.95 10.79
N GLY A 122 -8.57 -10.13 10.38
CA GLY A 122 -8.03 -10.19 9.03
C GLY A 122 -6.53 -9.92 8.96
N ALA A 123 -5.93 -10.49 7.91
CA ALA A 123 -4.58 -10.22 7.46
C ALA A 123 -4.65 -9.59 6.07
N PHE A 124 -4.02 -8.44 5.90
CA PHE A 124 -4.07 -7.63 4.70
C PHE A 124 -2.67 -7.22 4.28
N ALA A 125 -2.36 -7.32 3.00
CA ALA A 125 -1.20 -6.69 2.38
C ALA A 125 -1.70 -5.53 1.48
N PRO A 126 -1.97 -4.34 2.05
CA PRO A 126 -2.65 -3.26 1.34
C PRO A 126 -1.73 -2.42 0.49
N ALA A 127 -0.42 -2.50 0.70
CA ALA A 127 0.51 -1.57 0.09
C ALA A 127 1.88 -2.20 -0.16
N GLY A 128 2.54 -1.67 -1.16
CA GLY A 128 3.91 -1.97 -1.50
C GLY A 128 4.40 -1.08 -2.64
N PHE A 129 5.69 -1.09 -2.84
CA PHE A 129 6.36 -0.51 -3.99
C PHE A 129 7.55 -1.40 -4.36
N ALA A 130 7.91 -1.40 -5.64
CA ALA A 130 9.18 -1.96 -6.10
C ALA A 130 9.57 -1.32 -7.42
N SER A 131 10.84 -1.22 -7.64
CA SER A 131 11.43 -0.89 -8.93
C SER A 131 12.77 -1.60 -9.06
N ASP A 132 13.16 -1.85 -10.29
CA ASP A 132 14.36 -2.60 -10.60
C ASP A 132 14.88 -2.13 -11.97
N TYR A 133 16.02 -1.42 -11.97
CA TYR A 133 16.62 -0.82 -13.14
C TYR A 133 18.13 -1.03 -13.16
N ASP A 134 18.70 -1.18 -14.34
CA ASP A 134 20.12 -0.90 -14.59
C ASP A 134 20.23 0.43 -15.35
N LEU A 135 20.85 1.43 -14.73
CA LEU A 135 20.98 2.78 -15.27
C LEU A 135 22.44 3.26 -15.22
N GLN A 136 22.78 4.13 -16.17
CA GLN A 136 24.04 4.87 -16.10
C GLN A 136 23.95 5.93 -15.00
N GLY A 137 24.88 5.86 -14.06
CA GLY A 137 25.02 6.91 -13.06
C GLY A 137 25.61 8.20 -13.64
N PRO A 138 25.50 9.34 -12.90
CA PRO A 138 26.04 10.62 -13.34
C PRO A 138 27.55 10.51 -13.66
N PRO A 139 27.98 10.86 -14.90
CA PRO A 139 29.33 10.55 -15.39
C PRO A 139 30.48 11.16 -14.57
N THR A 140 30.20 12.25 -13.85
CA THR A 140 31.21 12.97 -13.07
C THR A 140 31.39 12.45 -11.65
N THR A 141 30.40 11.75 -11.11
CA THR A 141 30.36 11.36 -9.69
C THR A 141 30.27 9.86 -9.47
N LEU A 142 29.47 9.17 -10.27
CA LEU A 142 29.31 7.71 -10.26
C LEU A 142 29.24 7.17 -11.69
N PRO A 143 30.34 7.21 -12.46
CA PRO A 143 30.36 6.75 -13.85
C PRO A 143 30.14 5.23 -13.93
N GLY A 144 29.42 4.81 -14.99
CA GLY A 144 29.14 3.42 -15.28
C GLY A 144 27.70 3.04 -14.96
N GLU A 145 27.38 1.80 -15.31
CA GLU A 145 26.05 1.21 -15.06
C GLU A 145 25.96 0.73 -13.62
N HIS A 146 24.85 1.04 -12.96
CA HIS A 146 24.54 0.67 -11.60
C HIS A 146 23.13 0.10 -11.51
N HIS A 147 22.94 -0.83 -10.59
CA HIS A 147 21.65 -1.37 -10.23
C HIS A 147 20.91 -0.41 -9.31
N TYR A 148 19.66 -0.07 -9.65
CA TYR A 148 18.74 0.77 -8.85
C TYR A 148 17.55 -0.08 -8.48
N TYR A 149 17.55 -0.59 -7.27
CA TYR A 149 16.51 -1.48 -6.77
C TYR A 149 15.83 -0.91 -5.54
N SER A 150 14.53 -1.06 -5.46
CA SER A 150 13.78 -0.82 -4.24
C SER A 150 12.64 -1.83 -4.10
N PHE A 151 12.36 -2.16 -2.86
CA PHE A 151 11.20 -2.95 -2.48
C PHE A 151 10.62 -2.45 -1.16
N GLY A 152 9.30 -2.34 -1.07
CA GLY A 152 8.61 -2.04 0.18
C GLY A 152 7.30 -2.78 0.26
N ALA A 153 6.98 -3.29 1.45
CA ALA A 153 5.74 -3.99 1.73
C ALA A 153 5.15 -3.56 3.07
N LEU A 154 3.83 -3.48 3.11
CA LEU A 154 3.05 -3.26 4.32
C LEU A 154 2.08 -4.41 4.53
N VAL A 155 2.11 -5.02 5.71
CA VAL A 155 1.12 -6.03 6.13
C VAL A 155 0.41 -5.54 7.38
N ARG A 156 -0.92 -5.71 7.45
CA ARG A 156 -1.72 -5.38 8.61
C ARG A 156 -2.44 -6.62 9.15
N LEU A 157 -2.36 -6.83 10.46
CA LEU A 157 -3.12 -7.85 11.20
C LEU A 157 -4.14 -7.11 12.08
N LEU A 158 -5.41 -7.21 11.71
CA LEU A 158 -6.47 -6.36 12.26
C LEU A 158 -7.59 -7.20 12.90
N PRO A 159 -7.62 -7.35 14.21
CA PRO A 159 -8.86 -7.64 14.93
C PRO A 159 -9.76 -6.40 14.91
N GLY A 160 -11.07 -6.60 14.81
CA GLY A 160 -12.04 -5.53 14.80
C GLY A 160 -13.43 -5.95 15.28
N LEU A 161 -14.21 -4.96 15.66
CA LEU A 161 -15.57 -5.10 16.11
C LEU A 161 -16.50 -4.14 15.36
N SER A 162 -17.69 -4.64 15.02
CA SER A 162 -18.81 -3.83 14.54
C SER A 162 -19.96 -3.93 15.55
N LEU A 163 -20.59 -2.79 15.83
CA LEU A 163 -21.67 -2.64 16.80
C LEU A 163 -22.89 -2.01 16.10
N HIS A 164 -24.01 -2.72 16.12
CA HIS A 164 -25.30 -2.20 15.70
C HIS A 164 -25.91 -1.35 16.83
N LEU A 165 -25.89 -0.04 16.70
CA LEU A 165 -26.34 0.87 17.78
C LEU A 165 -27.83 1.19 17.68
N THR A 166 -28.35 1.31 16.45
CA THR A 166 -29.76 1.54 16.15
C THR A 166 -30.10 0.93 14.80
N ASP A 167 -31.38 0.78 14.45
CA ASP A 167 -31.84 0.26 13.14
C ASP A 167 -31.19 0.96 11.92
N ARG A 168 -30.55 2.09 12.13
CA ARG A 168 -29.92 2.89 11.05
C ARG A 168 -28.45 3.18 11.23
N LEU A 169 -27.89 2.96 12.43
CA LEU A 169 -26.51 3.33 12.74
C LEU A 169 -25.72 2.14 13.21
N THR A 170 -24.67 1.84 12.49
CA THR A 170 -23.64 0.89 12.86
C THR A 170 -22.30 1.60 12.98
N VAL A 171 -21.52 1.28 13.99
CA VAL A 171 -20.15 1.77 14.20
C VAL A 171 -19.20 0.60 14.32
N GLY A 172 -17.94 0.83 14.03
CA GLY A 172 -16.94 -0.22 14.14
C GLY A 172 -15.54 0.33 14.25
N GLY A 173 -14.60 -0.53 14.59
CA GLY A 173 -13.20 -0.17 14.67
C GLY A 173 -12.30 -1.37 14.74
N THR A 174 -11.03 -1.13 14.44
CA THR A 174 -9.95 -2.10 14.54
C THR A 174 -8.86 -1.57 15.45
N PHE A 175 -8.12 -2.50 16.06
CA PHE A 175 -6.89 -2.18 16.79
C PHE A 175 -5.94 -3.36 16.63
N GLY A 176 -4.83 -3.17 15.92
CA GLY A 176 -3.93 -4.26 15.54
C GLY A 176 -2.51 -3.79 15.28
N ILE A 177 -1.79 -4.58 14.50
CA ILE A 177 -0.37 -4.38 14.20
C ILE A 177 -0.20 -4.26 12.70
N ALA A 178 0.60 -3.29 12.30
CA ALA A 178 1.17 -3.18 10.95
C ALA A 178 2.66 -3.59 11.01
N VAL A 179 3.15 -4.21 9.94
CA VAL A 179 4.56 -4.53 9.75
C VAL A 179 4.99 -3.98 8.40
N SER A 180 6.04 -3.15 8.38
CA SER A 180 6.66 -2.64 7.16
C SER A 180 8.01 -3.29 6.95
N HIS A 181 8.31 -3.66 5.71
CA HIS A 181 9.61 -4.12 5.24
C HIS A 181 10.05 -3.27 4.08
N ILE A 182 11.34 -2.89 4.04
CA ILE A 182 11.92 -2.00 3.02
C ILE A 182 13.30 -2.53 2.64
N GLU A 183 13.58 -2.55 1.33
CA GLU A 183 14.89 -2.80 0.73
C GLU A 183 15.19 -1.68 -0.24
N ILE A 184 16.43 -1.19 -0.26
CA ILE A 184 16.93 -0.20 -1.22
C ILE A 184 18.37 -0.58 -1.55
N GLU A 185 18.67 -0.75 -2.85
CA GLU A 185 20.01 -0.99 -3.35
C GLU A 185 20.30 -0.02 -4.50
N GLY A 186 21.47 0.59 -4.50
CA GLY A 186 21.95 1.41 -5.61
C GLY A 186 22.64 2.70 -5.22
N PRO A 187 22.89 3.57 -6.19
CA PRO A 187 23.49 4.88 -5.98
C PRO A 187 22.73 5.74 -5.01
N TYR A 188 23.45 6.31 -4.07
CA TYR A 188 22.95 7.26 -3.09
C TYR A 188 23.99 8.34 -2.80
N TYR A 189 23.55 9.59 -2.69
CA TYR A 189 24.42 10.68 -2.32
C TYR A 189 24.11 11.10 -0.87
N LEU A 190 25.12 11.03 0.00
CA LEU A 190 24.96 11.37 1.41
C LEU A 190 24.48 12.81 1.56
N ASN A 191 23.47 13.02 2.42
CA ASN A 191 22.92 14.35 2.70
C ASN A 191 23.52 15.02 3.93
N SER A 192 24.15 14.24 4.81
CA SER A 192 24.62 14.69 6.11
C SER A 192 26.06 15.16 6.08
N LEU A 193 26.36 16.22 6.86
CA LEU A 193 27.74 16.67 7.07
C LEU A 193 28.50 15.68 7.96
N PRO A 194 29.82 15.50 7.74
CA PRO A 194 30.68 16.22 6.78
C PRO A 194 30.66 15.63 5.36
N LEU A 195 29.99 14.51 5.13
CA LEU A 195 30.04 13.72 3.87
C LEU A 195 29.00 14.13 2.83
N ARG A 196 28.35 15.27 2.99
CA ARG A 196 27.28 15.71 2.08
C ARG A 196 27.75 15.77 0.62
N GLY A 197 26.98 15.12 -0.27
CA GLY A 197 27.28 15.03 -1.70
C GLY A 197 28.29 13.94 -2.06
N THR A 198 28.77 13.15 -1.08
CA THR A 198 29.64 12.01 -1.37
C THR A 198 28.80 10.91 -2.04
N PRO A 199 29.19 10.46 -3.23
CA PRO A 199 28.53 9.38 -3.90
C PRO A 199 28.84 8.04 -3.20
N THR A 200 27.82 7.24 -3.00
CA THR A 200 27.90 5.92 -2.37
C THR A 200 27.08 4.90 -3.17
N ILE A 201 27.39 3.64 -3.00
CA ILE A 201 26.46 2.56 -3.28
C ILE A 201 25.91 2.07 -1.94
N LEU A 202 24.60 2.12 -1.80
CA LEU A 202 23.86 1.71 -0.62
C LEU A 202 23.17 0.38 -0.90
N ASP A 203 23.27 -0.57 0.02
CA ASP A 203 22.42 -1.76 0.11
C ASP A 203 21.83 -1.78 1.51
N LEU A 204 20.52 -1.60 1.64
CA LEU A 204 19.81 -1.42 2.91
C LEU A 204 18.57 -2.32 2.94
N GLN A 205 18.40 -3.02 4.07
CA GLN A 205 17.15 -3.70 4.37
C GLN A 205 16.72 -3.44 5.81
N SER A 206 15.42 -3.22 6.03
CA SER A 206 14.89 -3.00 7.38
C SER A 206 13.44 -3.50 7.51
N THR A 207 13.10 -3.91 8.72
CA THR A 207 11.75 -4.36 9.06
C THR A 207 11.36 -3.83 10.43
N GLY A 208 10.11 -3.40 10.58
CA GLY A 208 9.61 -2.92 11.86
C GLY A 208 8.09 -3.01 11.99
N PRO A 209 7.57 -3.20 13.22
CA PRO A 209 6.16 -3.13 13.53
C PRO A 209 5.72 -1.71 13.90
N ALA A 210 4.42 -1.44 13.75
CA ALA A 210 3.74 -0.27 14.27
C ALA A 210 2.34 -0.63 14.76
N LEU A 211 1.75 0.21 15.60
CA LEU A 211 0.34 0.08 15.95
C LEU A 211 -0.52 0.60 14.77
N SER A 212 -1.67 -0.04 14.58
CA SER A 212 -2.64 0.32 13.55
C SER A 212 -4.04 0.25 14.13
N TRP A 213 -4.80 1.34 14.02
CA TRP A 213 -6.19 1.36 14.46
C TRP A 213 -7.06 2.15 13.49
N SER A 214 -8.33 1.85 13.49
CA SER A 214 -9.34 2.57 12.72
C SER A 214 -10.65 2.69 13.46
N CYS A 215 -11.45 3.67 13.08
CA CYS A 215 -12.85 3.74 13.44
C CYS A 215 -13.68 4.11 12.21
N GLY A 216 -14.93 3.64 12.19
CA GLY A 216 -15.84 3.90 11.10
C GLY A 216 -17.29 3.84 11.52
N MET A 217 -18.15 4.36 10.66
CA MET A 217 -19.58 4.31 10.82
C MET A 217 -20.29 4.08 9.49
N GLN A 218 -21.46 3.48 9.54
CA GLN A 218 -22.44 3.44 8.46
C GLN A 218 -23.80 3.90 8.97
N TYR A 219 -24.45 4.75 8.19
CA TYR A 219 -25.76 5.29 8.52
C TYR A 219 -26.72 5.11 7.33
N ALA A 220 -27.80 4.36 7.56
CA ALA A 220 -28.89 4.22 6.61
C ALA A 220 -29.73 5.49 6.59
N LEU A 221 -29.40 6.43 5.69
CA LEU A 221 -30.12 7.69 5.54
C LEU A 221 -31.58 7.45 5.11
N THR A 222 -31.76 6.50 4.18
CA THR A 222 -33.04 5.96 3.75
C THR A 222 -32.90 4.45 3.53
N ASP A 223 -33.99 3.74 3.24
CA ASP A 223 -33.94 2.31 2.90
C ASP A 223 -33.11 1.99 1.64
N ARG A 224 -32.77 3.03 0.85
CA ARG A 224 -32.00 2.90 -0.41
C ARG A 224 -30.65 3.63 -0.37
N THR A 225 -30.38 4.43 0.66
CA THR A 225 -29.19 5.29 0.69
C THR A 225 -28.45 5.09 2.01
N THR A 226 -27.19 4.67 1.90
CA THR A 226 -26.27 4.52 3.03
C THR A 226 -25.13 5.51 2.90
N ILE A 227 -24.75 6.14 4.00
CA ILE A 227 -23.54 6.95 4.12
C ILE A 227 -22.54 6.16 4.97
N GLY A 228 -21.29 6.12 4.55
CA GLY A 228 -20.19 5.53 5.30
C GLY A 228 -19.13 6.59 5.59
N ALA A 229 -18.50 6.52 6.76
CA ALA A 229 -17.35 7.33 7.09
C ALA A 229 -16.31 6.50 7.84
N ARG A 230 -15.02 6.81 7.64
CA ARG A 230 -13.92 6.16 8.36
C ARG A 230 -12.79 7.12 8.69
N TYR A 231 -12.02 6.75 9.70
CA TYR A 231 -10.68 7.25 9.98
C TYR A 231 -9.73 6.07 10.19
N GLN A 232 -8.55 6.13 9.58
CA GLN A 232 -7.45 5.19 9.76
C GLN A 232 -6.26 5.94 10.34
N SER A 233 -5.67 5.40 11.41
CA SER A 233 -4.46 5.98 12.03
C SER A 233 -3.27 5.93 11.09
N GLU A 234 -2.34 6.85 11.27
CA GLU A 234 -0.98 6.69 10.77
C GLU A 234 -0.31 5.45 11.39
N ASN A 235 0.70 4.92 10.72
CA ASN A 235 1.54 3.87 11.25
C ASN A 235 2.98 4.37 11.29
N GLU A 236 3.45 4.72 12.50
CA GLU A 236 4.83 5.16 12.74
C GLU A 236 5.72 3.95 12.98
N PHE A 237 6.65 3.71 12.06
CA PHE A 237 7.60 2.60 12.13
C PHE A 237 8.97 3.09 12.60
N THR A 238 9.55 2.36 13.53
CA THR A 238 10.98 2.35 13.76
C THR A 238 11.50 0.99 13.33
N SER A 239 11.87 0.91 12.04
CA SER A 239 12.36 -0.32 11.45
C SER A 239 13.84 -0.48 11.71
N THR A 240 14.28 -1.70 12.03
CA THR A 240 15.69 -2.03 12.27
C THR A 240 16.18 -2.99 11.20
N GLY A 241 17.47 -2.91 10.89
CA GLY A 241 18.04 -3.77 9.88
C GLY A 241 19.54 -3.62 9.71
N LYS A 242 20.00 -3.93 8.50
CA LYS A 242 21.40 -3.84 8.10
C LYS A 242 21.54 -2.99 6.86
N ALA A 243 22.68 -2.38 6.72
CA ALA A 243 23.06 -1.68 5.49
C ALA A 243 24.53 -1.91 5.20
N ASN A 244 24.89 -1.99 3.92
CA ASN A 244 26.25 -1.87 3.42
C ASN A 244 26.37 -0.53 2.68
N VAL A 245 27.42 0.21 2.95
CA VAL A 245 27.73 1.50 2.30
C VAL A 245 29.10 1.42 1.69
N ALA A 246 29.18 1.53 0.37
CA ALA A 246 30.45 1.55 -0.35
C ALA A 246 30.77 2.99 -0.82
N ILE A 247 31.99 3.46 -0.53
CA ILE A 247 32.51 4.76 -0.96
C ILE A 247 33.82 4.56 -1.72
N ALA A 248 33.94 5.16 -2.90
CA ALA A 248 35.14 5.08 -3.69
C ALA A 248 36.37 5.58 -2.92
N GLY A 249 37.41 4.75 -2.84
CA GLY A 249 38.65 5.05 -2.12
C GLY A 249 38.63 4.73 -0.62
N LEU A 250 37.47 4.48 0.00
CA LEU A 250 37.36 4.02 1.40
C LEU A 250 37.01 2.53 1.50
N GLY A 251 36.48 1.93 0.41
CA GLY A 251 35.94 0.56 0.43
C GLY A 251 34.48 0.54 0.86
N ASP A 252 34.08 -0.52 1.53
CA ASP A 252 32.72 -0.75 2.04
C ASP A 252 32.70 -0.91 3.56
N SER A 253 31.57 -0.68 4.15
CA SER A 253 31.31 -0.86 5.58
C SER A 253 29.87 -1.31 5.83
N ASP A 254 29.72 -2.35 6.62
CA ASP A 254 28.42 -2.77 7.16
C ASP A 254 28.03 -1.89 8.35
N TYR A 255 26.72 -1.67 8.47
CA TYR A 255 26.10 -0.89 9.54
C TYR A 255 24.87 -1.59 10.11
N ASP A 256 24.59 -1.34 11.37
CA ASP A 256 23.25 -1.45 11.91
C ASP A 256 22.45 -0.22 11.47
N VAL A 257 21.25 -0.42 10.93
CA VAL A 257 20.42 0.70 10.47
C VAL A 257 19.08 0.75 11.22
N ASN A 258 18.67 2.00 11.54
CA ASN A 258 17.31 2.30 11.95
C ASN A 258 16.68 3.22 10.91
N VAL A 259 15.49 2.86 10.44
CA VAL A 259 14.70 3.64 9.47
C VAL A 259 13.41 4.11 10.13
N GLY A 260 13.26 5.41 10.29
CA GLY A 260 12.01 6.05 10.71
C GLY A 260 11.17 6.38 9.49
N LEU A 261 10.04 5.71 9.35
CA LEU A 261 9.09 5.90 8.27
C LEU A 261 7.66 5.90 8.83
N THR A 262 6.79 6.75 8.28
CA THR A 262 5.39 6.83 8.70
C THR A 262 4.48 6.57 7.50
N TRP A 263 3.56 5.62 7.59
CA TRP A 263 2.49 5.49 6.63
C TRP A 263 1.34 6.41 7.00
N ALA A 264 0.82 7.13 6.01
CA ALA A 264 -0.14 8.21 6.21
C ALA A 264 -1.44 7.75 6.91
N ARG A 265 -1.95 8.60 7.79
CA ARG A 265 -3.34 8.51 8.23
C ARG A 265 -4.28 8.91 7.10
N SER A 266 -5.52 8.43 7.18
CA SER A 266 -6.52 8.78 6.19
C SER A 266 -7.91 8.95 6.80
N ALA A 267 -8.72 9.79 6.17
CA ALA A 267 -10.14 9.95 6.50
C ALA A 267 -10.97 9.89 5.22
N GLY A 268 -12.15 9.29 5.29
CA GLY A 268 -12.99 9.18 4.12
C GLY A 268 -14.47 9.21 4.45
N ILE A 269 -15.25 9.63 3.45
CA ILE A 269 -16.71 9.59 3.45
C ILE A 269 -17.19 9.04 2.12
N GLY A 270 -18.23 8.22 2.17
CA GLY A 270 -18.83 7.63 0.98
C GLY A 270 -20.35 7.59 1.06
N ILE A 271 -20.96 7.47 -0.10
CA ILE A 271 -22.39 7.27 -0.24
C ILE A 271 -22.64 6.11 -1.21
N LYS A 272 -23.59 5.24 -0.84
CA LYS A 272 -24.15 4.20 -1.69
C LYS A 272 -25.64 4.49 -1.88
N HIS A 273 -26.12 4.38 -3.13
CA HIS A 273 -27.54 4.51 -3.44
C HIS A 273 -28.04 3.35 -4.32
N ASP A 274 -29.06 2.65 -3.84
CA ASP A 274 -29.77 1.64 -4.59
C ASP A 274 -30.83 2.32 -5.49
N VAL A 275 -30.48 2.53 -6.77
CA VAL A 275 -31.36 3.18 -7.77
C VAL A 275 -32.65 2.39 -7.93
N ASP A 276 -32.52 1.07 -8.02
CA ASP A 276 -33.59 0.08 -8.00
C ASP A 276 -33.09 -1.25 -7.39
N SER A 277 -33.86 -2.32 -7.53
CA SER A 277 -33.51 -3.64 -6.98
C SER A 277 -32.27 -4.29 -7.63
N ARG A 278 -31.82 -3.78 -8.77
CA ARG A 278 -30.70 -4.34 -9.55
C ARG A 278 -29.52 -3.41 -9.72
N ASN A 279 -29.75 -2.09 -9.61
CA ASN A 279 -28.76 -1.09 -9.95
C ASN A 279 -28.34 -0.30 -8.72
N ARG A 280 -27.03 -0.24 -8.46
CA ARG A 280 -26.41 0.46 -7.32
C ARG A 280 -25.32 1.40 -7.80
N LEU A 281 -25.26 2.56 -7.19
CA LEU A 281 -24.22 3.57 -7.41
C LEU A 281 -23.51 3.88 -6.09
N ALA A 282 -22.21 4.17 -6.16
CA ALA A 282 -21.46 4.66 -5.00
C ALA A 282 -20.42 5.68 -5.41
N ILE A 283 -20.13 6.58 -4.49
CA ILE A 283 -19.03 7.55 -4.59
C ILE A 283 -18.36 7.63 -3.22
N ASP A 284 -17.02 7.52 -3.19
CA ASP A 284 -16.19 7.69 -2.02
C ASP A 284 -15.20 8.81 -2.23
N PHE A 285 -14.95 9.60 -1.18
CA PHE A 285 -13.90 10.61 -1.09
C PHE A 285 -13.00 10.21 0.08
N ILE A 286 -11.69 10.13 -0.16
CA ILE A 286 -10.69 9.78 0.84
C ILE A 286 -9.57 10.81 0.76
N TRP A 287 -9.18 11.35 1.91
CA TRP A 287 -7.99 12.16 2.09
C TRP A 287 -6.89 11.36 2.77
N GLU A 288 -5.66 11.49 2.30
CA GLU A 288 -4.46 10.87 2.86
C GLU A 288 -3.45 11.96 3.22
N ASP A 289 -2.97 11.95 4.48
CA ASP A 289 -2.04 12.95 5.06
C ASP A 289 -0.57 12.59 4.76
N TRP A 290 -0.23 12.56 3.47
CA TRP A 290 1.13 12.23 3.05
C TRP A 290 2.13 13.34 3.36
N SER A 291 1.70 14.60 3.40
CA SER A 291 2.58 15.73 3.70
C SER A 291 3.17 15.65 5.11
N ASN A 292 2.43 15.08 6.06
CA ASN A 292 2.93 14.83 7.42
C ASN A 292 3.76 13.54 7.50
N ALA A 293 3.33 12.49 6.79
CA ALA A 293 3.93 11.18 6.84
C ALA A 293 5.27 11.11 6.08
N TYR A 294 5.30 11.62 4.85
CA TYR A 294 6.44 11.53 3.93
C TYR A 294 7.04 12.91 3.60
N ASP A 295 7.23 13.79 4.62
CA ASP A 295 8.10 14.95 4.47
C ASP A 295 9.56 14.48 4.27
N ARG A 296 9.97 13.48 5.04
CA ARG A 296 11.31 12.89 5.00
C ARG A 296 11.32 11.47 5.58
N ALA A 297 12.27 10.65 5.14
CA ALA A 297 12.67 9.43 5.85
C ALA A 297 13.94 9.71 6.64
N ASN A 298 13.94 9.31 7.91
CA ASN A 298 15.12 9.47 8.80
C ASN A 298 15.83 8.12 8.90
N LEU A 299 17.13 8.10 8.59
CA LEU A 299 17.97 6.93 8.67
C LEU A 299 19.09 7.17 9.68
N SER A 300 19.41 6.17 10.48
CA SER A 300 20.54 6.20 11.40
C SER A 300 21.38 4.95 11.19
N PHE A 301 22.63 5.15 10.75
CA PHE A 301 23.62 4.10 10.55
C PHE A 301 24.56 4.11 11.75
N THR A 302 24.76 2.96 12.40
CA THR A 302 25.59 2.82 13.60
C THR A 302 26.49 1.60 13.49
N ASN A 303 27.53 1.54 14.29
CA ASN A 303 28.44 0.40 14.39
C ASN A 303 29.12 0.04 13.04
N PRO A 304 29.85 0.97 12.40
CA PRO A 304 30.55 0.66 11.15
C PRO A 304 31.54 -0.50 11.35
N SER A 305 31.53 -1.47 10.44
CA SER A 305 32.49 -2.59 10.47
C SER A 305 33.89 -2.20 10.02
N ASN A 306 33.99 -1.14 9.20
CA ASN A 306 35.24 -0.63 8.68
C ASN A 306 35.74 0.57 9.51
N PRO A 307 36.90 0.46 10.21
CA PRO A 307 37.44 1.55 11.02
C PRO A 307 37.73 2.84 10.26
N LEU A 308 37.95 2.81 8.96
CA LEU A 308 38.16 4.02 8.14
C LEU A 308 36.88 4.86 8.09
N PHE A 309 35.72 4.22 8.01
CA PHE A 309 34.44 4.93 8.06
C PHE A 309 34.20 5.57 9.42
N GLU A 310 34.51 4.88 10.52
CA GLU A 310 34.43 5.44 11.86
C GLU A 310 35.35 6.65 12.04
N MET A 311 36.58 6.61 11.47
CA MET A 311 37.53 7.71 11.54
C MET A 311 37.07 8.93 10.74
N VAL A 312 36.38 8.76 9.59
CA VAL A 312 35.96 9.84 8.68
C VAL A 312 34.59 10.39 9.05
N ALA A 313 33.65 9.55 9.42
CA ALA A 313 32.22 9.88 9.65
C ALA A 313 31.78 9.75 11.11
N GLY A 314 32.63 9.20 11.98
CA GLY A 314 32.29 8.88 13.37
C GLY A 314 31.57 7.54 13.53
N PRO A 315 31.20 7.18 14.77
CA PRO A 315 30.58 5.90 15.09
C PRO A 315 29.11 5.78 14.62
N ALA A 316 28.52 6.91 14.21
CA ALA A 316 27.15 6.98 13.73
C ALA A 316 26.96 8.06 12.67
N ILE A 317 26.16 7.78 11.67
CA ILE A 317 25.74 8.70 10.62
C ILE A 317 24.22 8.84 10.68
N ALA A 318 23.72 10.06 10.82
CA ALA A 318 22.30 10.35 10.70
C ALA A 318 22.02 10.92 9.30
N GLU A 319 21.18 10.25 8.54
CA GLU A 319 20.82 10.64 7.19
C GLU A 319 19.34 11.02 7.09
N VAL A 320 19.03 11.96 6.21
CA VAL A 320 17.68 12.41 5.92
C VAL A 320 17.44 12.30 4.42
N PHE A 321 16.53 11.44 4.04
CA PHE A 321 16.08 11.30 2.66
C PHE A 321 14.87 12.21 2.44
N PRO A 322 14.96 13.30 1.64
CA PRO A 322 13.87 14.24 1.44
C PRO A 322 12.80 13.62 0.54
N LEU A 323 11.56 13.55 1.01
CA LEU A 323 10.41 13.05 0.23
C LEU A 323 9.48 14.20 -0.16
N ARG A 324 9.15 15.09 0.78
CA ARG A 324 8.31 16.29 0.60
C ARG A 324 6.98 16.01 -0.10
N TRP A 325 6.39 14.85 0.18
CA TRP A 325 5.12 14.48 -0.44
C TRP A 325 4.00 15.44 -0.04
N LYS A 326 2.98 15.51 -0.86
CA LYS A 326 1.78 16.32 -0.64
C LYS A 326 0.63 15.42 -0.24
N ASP A 327 -0.35 15.98 0.45
CA ASP A 327 -1.61 15.30 0.70
C ASP A 327 -2.26 14.87 -0.62
N ALA A 328 -2.95 13.75 -0.57
CA ALA A 328 -3.67 13.23 -1.73
C ALA A 328 -5.17 13.16 -1.44
N LEU A 329 -5.97 13.60 -2.40
CA LEU A 329 -7.40 13.36 -2.45
C LEU A 329 -7.68 12.23 -3.44
N ILE A 330 -8.49 11.27 -3.01
CA ILE A 330 -8.94 10.15 -3.82
C ILE A 330 -10.44 10.27 -4.00
N VAL A 331 -10.90 10.17 -5.24
CA VAL A 331 -12.32 10.13 -5.60
C VAL A 331 -12.58 8.85 -6.36
N SER A 332 -13.44 8.01 -5.81
CA SER A 332 -13.86 6.75 -6.41
C SER A 332 -15.34 6.82 -6.79
N SER A 333 -15.70 6.25 -7.93
CA SER A 333 -17.08 6.06 -8.36
C SER A 333 -17.29 4.63 -8.83
N GLY A 334 -18.40 4.03 -8.43
CA GLY A 334 -18.72 2.64 -8.73
C GLY A 334 -20.17 2.46 -9.15
N TYR A 335 -20.36 1.58 -10.11
CA TYR A 335 -21.65 1.08 -10.55
C TYR A 335 -21.67 -0.44 -10.40
N GLU A 336 -22.80 -0.97 -9.92
CA GLU A 336 -23.05 -2.40 -9.82
C GLU A 336 -24.44 -2.72 -10.39
N HIS A 337 -24.47 -3.75 -11.24
CA HIS A 337 -25.70 -4.31 -11.82
C HIS A 337 -25.84 -5.78 -11.47
N ASP A 338 -26.97 -6.12 -10.84
CA ASP A 338 -27.36 -7.49 -10.53
C ASP A 338 -28.25 -8.05 -11.66
N PHE A 339 -27.73 -9.03 -12.39
CA PHE A 339 -28.50 -9.69 -13.45
C PHE A 339 -29.59 -10.63 -12.92
N GLY A 340 -29.59 -10.90 -11.61
CA GLY A 340 -30.27 -12.06 -11.04
C GLY A 340 -29.45 -13.35 -11.25
N ASP A 341 -29.92 -14.47 -10.78
CA ASP A 341 -29.24 -15.77 -10.88
C ASP A 341 -27.80 -15.71 -10.29
N ASP A 342 -27.63 -14.94 -9.21
CA ASP A 342 -26.38 -14.78 -8.49
C ASP A 342 -25.19 -14.22 -9.32
N LYS A 343 -25.50 -13.43 -10.35
CA LYS A 343 -24.51 -12.82 -11.25
C LYS A 343 -24.54 -11.30 -11.13
N THR A 344 -23.35 -10.72 -10.98
CA THR A 344 -23.18 -9.27 -10.77
C THR A 344 -22.11 -8.73 -11.70
N PHE A 345 -22.39 -7.61 -12.34
CA PHE A 345 -21.45 -6.85 -13.15
C PHE A 345 -21.10 -5.53 -12.46
N ARG A 346 -19.86 -5.08 -12.60
CA ARG A 346 -19.36 -3.86 -11.97
C ARG A 346 -18.52 -3.03 -12.95
N LEU A 347 -18.66 -1.73 -12.82
CA LEU A 347 -17.79 -0.74 -13.45
C LEU A 347 -17.31 0.25 -12.40
N GLY A 348 -16.09 0.72 -12.53
CA GLY A 348 -15.54 1.68 -11.61
C GLY A 348 -14.51 2.61 -12.23
N TYR A 349 -14.41 3.78 -11.65
CA TYR A 349 -13.38 4.75 -11.93
C TYR A 349 -12.88 5.35 -10.63
N ARG A 350 -11.56 5.51 -10.52
CA ARG A 350 -10.92 6.23 -9.42
C ARG A 350 -9.92 7.21 -9.97
N TYR A 351 -9.93 8.39 -9.38
CA TYR A 351 -8.88 9.39 -9.49
C TYR A 351 -8.21 9.56 -8.15
N GLN A 352 -6.89 9.70 -8.12
CA GLN A 352 -6.14 10.09 -6.94
C GLN A 352 -5.06 11.09 -7.31
N ASP A 353 -4.83 12.08 -6.45
CA ASP A 353 -3.72 13.01 -6.62
C ASP A 353 -2.39 12.26 -6.52
N ASN A 354 -1.42 12.63 -7.36
CA ASN A 354 -0.05 12.18 -7.20
C ASN A 354 0.60 12.94 -6.02
N PRO A 355 0.93 12.24 -4.90
CA PRO A 355 1.54 12.90 -3.76
C PRO A 355 3.01 13.28 -3.99
N VAL A 356 3.71 12.67 -4.95
CA VAL A 356 5.15 12.80 -5.16
C VAL A 356 5.46 14.09 -5.93
N PRO A 357 6.18 15.06 -5.35
CA PRO A 357 6.64 16.23 -6.11
C PRO A 357 7.66 15.83 -7.17
N SER A 358 7.64 16.47 -8.33
CA SER A 358 8.61 16.20 -9.39
C SER A 358 10.07 16.38 -8.92
N SER A 359 10.33 17.30 -7.98
CA SER A 359 11.67 17.53 -7.42
C SER A 359 12.21 16.41 -6.53
N THR A 360 11.36 15.48 -6.08
CA THR A 360 11.74 14.31 -5.28
C THR A 360 11.32 13.00 -5.93
N ALA A 361 10.88 13.04 -7.17
CA ALA A 361 10.63 11.84 -7.96
C ALA A 361 11.94 11.11 -8.22
N SER A 362 11.91 9.79 -8.06
CA SER A 362 13.08 8.92 -8.26
C SER A 362 12.63 7.54 -8.72
N THR A 363 13.56 6.75 -9.21
CA THR A 363 13.30 5.35 -9.55
C THR A 363 12.99 4.50 -8.32
N TYR A 364 13.50 4.87 -7.13
CA TYR A 364 13.26 4.12 -5.88
C TYR A 364 11.81 4.18 -5.37
N LEU A 365 11.07 5.27 -5.67
CA LEU A 365 9.69 5.47 -5.23
C LEU A 365 8.82 5.98 -6.38
N GLN A 366 8.79 5.24 -7.49
CA GLN A 366 8.02 5.58 -8.68
C GLN A 366 6.54 5.18 -8.54
N THR A 367 5.78 5.92 -7.72
CA THR A 367 4.41 5.60 -7.30
C THR A 367 3.42 6.67 -7.76
N THR A 368 3.27 6.83 -9.07
CA THR A 368 2.61 8.00 -9.66
C THR A 368 1.30 7.71 -10.40
N LEU A 369 0.55 6.68 -9.99
CA LEU A 369 -0.72 6.33 -10.64
C LEU A 369 -1.84 7.28 -10.22
N GLU A 370 -2.55 7.88 -11.17
CA GLU A 370 -3.64 8.83 -10.92
C GLU A 370 -5.01 8.32 -11.34
N HIS A 371 -5.11 7.73 -12.52
CA HIS A 371 -6.37 7.30 -13.12
C HIS A 371 -6.48 5.78 -13.11
N HIS A 372 -7.60 5.26 -12.61
CA HIS A 372 -7.87 3.83 -12.55
C HIS A 372 -9.25 3.53 -13.15
N PHE A 373 -9.30 2.70 -14.17
CA PHE A 373 -10.53 2.20 -14.78
C PHE A 373 -10.68 0.72 -14.45
N SER A 374 -11.86 0.32 -13.99
CA SER A 374 -12.09 -1.06 -13.57
C SER A 374 -13.38 -1.64 -14.11
N ILE A 375 -13.34 -2.95 -14.32
CA ILE A 375 -14.47 -3.81 -14.66
C ILE A 375 -14.43 -5.04 -13.76
N GLY A 376 -15.59 -5.47 -13.27
CA GLY A 376 -15.68 -6.64 -12.40
C GLY A 376 -16.88 -7.51 -12.73
N TYR A 377 -16.75 -8.79 -12.39
CA TYR A 377 -17.81 -9.78 -12.52
C TYR A 377 -17.81 -10.71 -11.32
N GLY A 378 -19.00 -11.00 -10.80
CA GLY A 378 -19.20 -11.92 -9.67
C GLY A 378 -20.26 -12.95 -9.98
N PHE A 379 -20.11 -14.15 -9.41
CA PHE A 379 -21.07 -15.24 -9.50
C PHE A 379 -21.00 -16.15 -8.28
N GLN A 380 -22.09 -16.88 -8.01
CA GLN A 380 -22.10 -17.90 -6.98
C GLN A 380 -21.88 -19.29 -7.58
N HIS A 381 -21.09 -20.09 -6.88
CA HIS A 381 -20.86 -21.49 -7.21
C HIS A 381 -20.67 -22.34 -5.96
N SER A 382 -21.50 -23.36 -5.77
CA SER A 382 -21.40 -24.31 -4.64
C SER A 382 -21.35 -23.64 -3.25
N GLY A 383 -22.11 -22.55 -3.07
CA GLY A 383 -22.18 -21.78 -1.83
C GLY A 383 -21.01 -20.80 -1.63
N TRP A 384 -20.11 -20.67 -2.61
CA TRP A 384 -19.09 -19.65 -2.67
C TRP A 384 -19.52 -18.51 -3.59
N GLN A 385 -19.36 -17.29 -3.14
CA GLN A 385 -19.36 -16.13 -4.00
C GLN A 385 -17.95 -15.94 -4.53
N ILE A 386 -17.79 -15.94 -5.85
CA ILE A 386 -16.51 -15.76 -6.54
C ILE A 386 -16.61 -14.45 -7.33
N ASP A 387 -15.66 -13.57 -7.12
CA ASP A 387 -15.58 -12.28 -7.81
C ASP A 387 -14.21 -12.15 -8.48
N THR A 388 -14.21 -11.60 -9.68
CA THR A 388 -13.00 -11.21 -10.43
C THR A 388 -13.13 -9.78 -10.89
N ALA A 389 -12.00 -9.08 -10.99
CA ALA A 389 -11.94 -7.75 -11.57
C ALA A 389 -10.63 -7.54 -12.33
N TYR A 390 -10.70 -6.65 -13.30
CA TYR A 390 -9.55 -6.11 -13.99
C TYR A 390 -9.54 -4.59 -13.81
N GLN A 391 -8.36 -4.04 -13.53
CA GLN A 391 -8.17 -2.60 -13.42
C GLN A 391 -6.94 -2.20 -14.24
N TYR A 392 -7.06 -1.13 -15.00
CA TYR A 392 -5.97 -0.44 -15.67
C TYR A 392 -5.74 0.90 -15.00
N ALA A 393 -4.50 1.16 -14.60
CA ALA A 393 -4.11 2.39 -13.93
C ALA A 393 -2.94 3.06 -14.65
N PHE A 394 -2.96 4.38 -14.75
CA PHE A 394 -1.92 5.19 -15.36
C PHE A 394 -1.90 6.61 -14.78
N ALA A 395 -0.82 7.33 -15.05
CA ALA A 395 -0.68 8.75 -14.77
C ALA A 395 -0.02 9.48 -15.95
N PRO A 396 -0.11 10.82 -16.01
CA PRO A 396 0.78 11.63 -16.84
C PRO A 396 2.25 11.34 -16.50
N ASP A 397 3.12 11.49 -17.48
CA ASP A 397 4.56 11.39 -17.28
C ASP A 397 5.03 12.45 -16.25
N VAL A 398 5.95 12.08 -15.37
CA VAL A 398 6.52 12.99 -14.37
C VAL A 398 7.84 13.53 -14.93
N ASP A 399 7.84 14.81 -15.29
CA ASP A 399 9.04 15.50 -15.76
C ASP A 399 9.70 16.23 -14.58
N THR A 400 10.93 15.80 -14.25
CA THR A 400 11.77 16.47 -13.25
C THR A 400 12.62 17.53 -13.95
N GLN A 401 12.67 18.75 -13.43
CA GLN A 401 13.59 19.77 -13.93
C GLN A 401 14.87 19.78 -13.11
N THR A 402 14.73 20.04 -11.81
CA THR A 402 15.82 20.03 -10.85
C THR A 402 15.47 19.12 -9.70
N SER A 403 16.24 18.06 -9.52
CA SER A 403 16.10 17.15 -8.39
C SER A 403 16.63 17.79 -7.10
N LEU A 404 16.01 17.47 -5.97
CA LEU A 404 16.50 17.81 -4.64
C LEU A 404 17.58 16.84 -4.14
N TYR A 405 17.73 15.70 -4.82
CA TYR A 405 18.79 14.75 -4.47
C TYR A 405 20.16 15.30 -4.84
N PRO A 406 21.14 15.21 -3.94
CA PRO A 406 22.52 15.63 -4.23
C PRO A 406 23.11 14.85 -5.41
N GLY A 407 24.11 15.44 -6.05
CA GLY A 407 24.84 14.79 -7.14
C GLY A 407 24.24 14.99 -8.53
N GLY A 408 23.03 15.61 -8.63
CA GLY A 408 22.37 15.89 -9.91
C GLY A 408 21.59 14.71 -10.48
N ASP A 409 21.56 13.60 -9.76
CA ASP A 409 20.75 12.44 -10.12
C ASP A 409 19.25 12.80 -10.21
N TYR A 410 18.53 12.20 -11.14
CA TYR A 410 17.12 12.47 -11.46
C TYR A 410 16.81 13.90 -11.95
N SER A 411 17.79 14.77 -12.22
CA SER A 411 17.53 16.07 -12.86
C SER A 411 17.30 15.89 -14.36
N ASN A 412 16.41 16.71 -14.95
CA ASN A 412 16.00 16.62 -16.37
C ASN A 412 15.53 15.23 -16.78
N ALA A 413 14.91 14.50 -15.87
CA ALA A 413 14.44 13.15 -16.09
C ALA A 413 12.93 13.08 -16.34
N THR A 414 12.50 12.06 -17.06
CA THR A 414 11.08 11.70 -17.29
C THR A 414 10.82 10.30 -16.74
N LEU A 415 9.85 10.19 -15.84
CA LEU A 415 9.39 8.94 -15.26
C LEU A 415 7.97 8.64 -15.73
N LYS A 416 7.73 7.39 -16.14
CA LYS A 416 6.41 6.93 -16.58
C LYS A 416 6.02 5.64 -15.90
N THR A 417 4.74 5.56 -15.46
CA THR A 417 4.18 4.38 -14.78
C THR A 417 2.79 4.07 -15.30
N GLN A 418 2.54 2.80 -15.59
CA GLN A 418 1.21 2.27 -15.84
C GLN A 418 1.13 0.84 -15.29
N THR A 419 -0.07 0.41 -14.88
CA THR A 419 -0.24 -0.90 -14.24
C THR A 419 -1.52 -1.59 -14.70
N HIS A 420 -1.42 -2.86 -15.00
CA HIS A 420 -2.55 -3.78 -15.18
C HIS A 420 -2.72 -4.62 -13.92
N MET A 421 -3.93 -4.69 -13.39
CA MET A 421 -4.23 -5.41 -12.14
C MET A 421 -5.34 -6.43 -12.40
N VAL A 422 -5.12 -7.66 -11.95
CA VAL A 422 -6.11 -8.75 -12.03
C VAL A 422 -6.44 -9.22 -10.62
N PHE A 423 -7.70 -9.07 -10.23
CA PHE A 423 -8.19 -9.42 -8.90
C PHE A 423 -9.01 -10.71 -8.93
N LEU A 424 -8.85 -11.52 -7.90
CA LEU A 424 -9.70 -12.68 -7.62
C LEU A 424 -10.01 -12.71 -6.13
N SER A 425 -11.28 -12.89 -5.77
CA SER A 425 -11.69 -13.13 -4.38
C SER A 425 -12.79 -14.18 -4.28
N ALA A 426 -12.81 -14.86 -3.15
CA ALA A 426 -13.84 -15.85 -2.85
C ALA A 426 -14.30 -15.66 -1.39
N MET A 427 -15.62 -15.70 -1.20
CA MET A 427 -16.22 -15.54 0.11
C MET A 427 -17.33 -16.58 0.35
N ARG A 428 -17.53 -16.91 1.62
CA ARG A 428 -18.57 -17.84 2.04
C ARG A 428 -19.10 -17.52 3.43
N ARG A 429 -20.41 -17.76 3.63
CA ARG A 429 -21.07 -17.76 4.94
C ARG A 429 -21.31 -19.20 5.39
N PHE A 430 -21.17 -19.45 6.69
CA PHE A 430 -21.37 -20.77 7.31
C PHE A 430 -22.35 -20.67 8.48
#